data_893b9490751f09e8cd268c638c5b7b75
#
_entry.id   893b9490751f09e8cd268c638c5b7b75
#
_cell.length_a   1.000
_cell.length_b   1.000
_cell.length_c   1.000
_cell.angle_alpha   90.00
_cell.angle_beta   90.00
_cell.angle_gamma   90.00
#
_symmetry.space_group_name_H-M   'P 1'
#
loop_
_entity.id
_entity.type
_entity.pdbx_description
1 polymer ?
#
loop_
_entity_poly.entity_id
_entity_poly.type
_entity_poly.pdbx_seq_one_letter_code
_entity_poly.pdbx_strand_id
1 'polypeptide(L)'
;MLKCKVISDQPYSEMEGVLGKENISRDPAVCDSYAWQPAINLATEPWIPRPAAVALPQTTEEVQQLVKICNKHKIKYKAHSTGWACWGGPGEEGVVQIDLRRMNRIIEINEKDMYALVEPYVCCSQLQAEAMKHGLNCHIIGAGPNTSQLASVTSAWGYGWTGIYTGFGGRNPLGIEWVLPDGELLNIGTPGSGAGWFCGDGPGPSLRGIMRGWGGATGGLGVFTKCAVKLYPFPNVPKTLPFKGVLSDLVPEFKLPKTHKFYYIFSPSYEAFTNIAYAIGDSEIGYIHCKGSVGALFGLLAPRAMRILLDTPGLRNIIKSFQYMTLFAIAGQSDREFEYQEKVIKKIVEENDSIMIDNSYLPTHEAQWWGLYRSVYPAMAFRPGGAFITSMGSSEMYECCVKQAKIGEKIKQKYIDNGTFIDDMADCTWGGIYEGTSNWGHLEEIAMFDRRVPQTEKTRIEYLYATTHATVRDALGFGLSSLENQMYKWMGPLMGNYHLWMSKIKQAFDPNGSSDYSHYIPPYDELVKSMNDYVLPVNADVLDDVEDYKD
;
A
#
# COMPACT_ATOMS: atom_id res chain seq x y z
N MET A 1 -30.40 3.72 -10.84
CA MET A 1 -29.73 2.54 -11.40
C MET A 1 -28.47 3.02 -12.09
N LEU A 2 -27.32 2.50 -11.71
CA LEU A 2 -26.07 2.74 -12.42
C LEU A 2 -26.24 2.28 -13.87
N LYS A 3 -25.97 3.16 -14.83
CA LYS A 3 -25.91 2.77 -16.24
C LYS A 3 -24.74 1.80 -16.39
N CYS A 4 -25.00 0.60 -16.88
CA CYS A 4 -23.97 -0.41 -17.09
C CYS A 4 -23.92 -0.80 -18.56
N LYS A 5 -22.76 -0.70 -19.17
CA LYS A 5 -22.51 -1.24 -20.49
C LYS A 5 -22.21 -2.73 -20.34
N VAL A 6 -23.21 -3.56 -20.55
CA VAL A 6 -23.07 -5.02 -20.50
C VAL A 6 -22.27 -5.53 -21.71
N ILE A 7 -21.43 -6.53 -21.49
CA ILE A 7 -20.72 -7.22 -22.57
C ILE A 7 -21.70 -7.89 -23.53
N SER A 8 -21.47 -7.84 -24.83
CA SER A 8 -22.30 -8.52 -25.83
C SER A 8 -22.16 -10.04 -25.78
N ASP A 9 -23.14 -10.75 -26.35
CA ASP A 9 -23.23 -12.22 -26.25
C ASP A 9 -22.03 -12.95 -26.85
N GLN A 10 -21.51 -12.48 -27.99
CA GLN A 10 -20.41 -13.16 -28.67
C GLN A 10 -19.13 -13.22 -27.83
N PRO A 11 -18.51 -12.10 -27.38
CA PRO A 11 -17.31 -12.18 -26.54
C PRO A 11 -17.59 -12.87 -25.19
N TYR A 12 -18.80 -12.73 -24.64
CA TYR A 12 -19.17 -13.44 -23.42
C TYR A 12 -19.13 -14.96 -23.61
N SER A 13 -19.74 -15.46 -24.69
CA SER A 13 -19.73 -16.90 -25.00
C SER A 13 -18.32 -17.42 -25.32
N GLU A 14 -17.47 -16.62 -25.97
CA GLU A 14 -16.07 -17.01 -26.20
C GLU A 14 -15.32 -17.16 -24.86
N MET A 15 -15.50 -16.23 -23.91
CA MET A 15 -14.90 -16.31 -22.57
C MET A 15 -15.49 -17.46 -21.75
N GLU A 16 -16.80 -17.69 -21.86
CA GLU A 16 -17.46 -18.83 -21.21
C GLU A 16 -16.91 -20.17 -21.73
N GLY A 17 -16.61 -20.25 -23.03
CA GLY A 17 -15.97 -21.42 -23.64
C GLY A 17 -14.56 -21.69 -23.09
N VAL A 18 -13.84 -20.67 -22.65
CA VAL A 18 -12.51 -20.80 -22.02
C VAL A 18 -12.62 -21.24 -20.57
N LEU A 19 -13.50 -20.59 -19.80
CA LEU A 19 -13.53 -20.68 -18.34
C LEU A 19 -14.51 -21.72 -17.79
N GLY A 20 -15.52 -22.07 -18.56
CA GLY A 20 -16.72 -22.75 -18.07
C GLY A 20 -17.74 -21.77 -17.50
N LYS A 21 -19.01 -22.14 -17.59
CA LYS A 21 -20.16 -21.30 -17.26
C LYS A 21 -20.15 -20.79 -15.80
N GLU A 22 -19.62 -21.57 -14.88
CA GLU A 22 -19.56 -21.25 -13.45
C GLU A 22 -18.48 -20.23 -13.09
N ASN A 23 -17.55 -19.94 -14.02
CA ASN A 23 -16.39 -19.09 -13.78
C ASN A 23 -16.44 -17.75 -14.51
N ILE A 24 -17.59 -17.40 -15.07
CA ILE A 24 -17.86 -16.08 -15.64
C ILE A 24 -19.28 -15.64 -15.33
N SER A 25 -19.45 -14.34 -15.04
CA SER A 25 -20.76 -13.78 -14.78
C SER A 25 -20.89 -12.35 -15.30
N ARG A 26 -22.03 -12.03 -15.88
CA ARG A 26 -22.50 -10.66 -16.17
C ARG A 26 -23.76 -10.32 -15.39
N ASP A 27 -24.08 -11.11 -14.36
CA ASP A 27 -25.20 -10.85 -13.46
C ASP A 27 -24.96 -9.50 -12.73
N PRO A 28 -25.94 -8.60 -12.73
CA PRO A 28 -25.82 -7.29 -12.09
C PRO A 28 -25.39 -7.35 -10.62
N ALA A 29 -25.90 -8.31 -9.85
CA ALA A 29 -25.57 -8.42 -8.42
C ALA A 29 -24.09 -8.83 -8.22
N VAL A 30 -23.56 -9.69 -9.08
CA VAL A 30 -22.14 -10.05 -9.08
C VAL A 30 -21.30 -8.84 -9.46
N CYS A 31 -21.64 -8.16 -10.55
CA CYS A 31 -20.88 -7.00 -11.03
C CYS A 31 -20.92 -5.83 -10.03
N ASP A 32 -22.06 -5.59 -9.34
CA ASP A 32 -22.19 -4.55 -8.30
C ASP A 32 -21.24 -4.79 -7.12
N SER A 33 -20.96 -6.03 -6.77
CA SER A 33 -20.03 -6.36 -5.68
C SER A 33 -18.60 -5.88 -5.93
N TYR A 34 -18.21 -5.64 -7.18
CA TYR A 34 -16.91 -5.07 -7.57
C TYR A 34 -16.93 -3.55 -7.74
N ALA A 35 -18.10 -2.93 -7.76
CA ALA A 35 -18.25 -1.50 -7.98
C ALA A 35 -18.17 -0.69 -6.68
N TRP A 36 -18.31 -1.32 -5.51
CA TRP A 36 -18.20 -0.65 -4.21
C TRP A 36 -16.73 -0.52 -3.80
N GLN A 37 -16.31 0.72 -3.48
CA GLN A 37 -14.96 0.98 -3.00
C GLN A 37 -14.99 1.86 -1.74
N PRO A 38 -14.70 1.30 -0.56
CA PRO A 38 -14.82 2.03 0.71
C PRO A 38 -13.66 3.00 0.98
N ALA A 39 -12.53 2.85 0.30
CA ALA A 39 -11.32 3.60 0.57
C ALA A 39 -10.71 4.21 -0.69
N ILE A 40 -9.94 5.27 -0.51
CA ILE A 40 -9.06 5.92 -1.48
C ILE A 40 -9.69 6.01 -2.88
N ASN A 41 -10.61 6.94 -3.04
CA ASN A 41 -11.24 7.20 -4.32
C ASN A 41 -11.41 8.71 -4.49
N LEU A 42 -10.92 9.27 -5.60
CA LEU A 42 -11.15 10.67 -5.94
C LEU A 42 -12.54 10.95 -6.50
N ALA A 43 -13.32 9.90 -6.80
CA ALA A 43 -14.71 10.10 -7.18
C ALA A 43 -15.53 10.62 -5.98
N THR A 44 -16.48 11.50 -6.27
CA THR A 44 -17.44 12.01 -5.29
C THR A 44 -18.46 10.98 -4.84
N GLU A 45 -18.51 9.84 -5.52
CA GLU A 45 -19.39 8.72 -5.26
C GLU A 45 -18.62 7.52 -4.71
N PRO A 46 -19.19 6.75 -3.79
CA PRO A 46 -18.55 5.52 -3.30
C PRO A 46 -18.52 4.41 -4.34
N TRP A 47 -19.21 4.59 -5.45
CA TRP A 47 -19.31 3.62 -6.53
C TRP A 47 -18.35 3.98 -7.66
N ILE A 48 -17.51 3.02 -8.05
CA ILE A 48 -16.76 3.05 -9.30
C ILE A 48 -17.62 2.44 -10.42
N PRO A 49 -17.23 2.57 -11.70
CA PRO A 49 -17.94 1.93 -12.80
C PRO A 49 -18.12 0.44 -12.56
N ARG A 50 -19.33 -0.06 -12.82
CA ARG A 50 -19.64 -1.48 -12.76
C ARG A 50 -18.89 -2.22 -13.88
N PRO A 51 -18.21 -3.36 -13.60
CA PRO A 51 -17.65 -4.17 -14.68
C PRO A 51 -18.74 -4.72 -15.60
N ALA A 52 -18.42 -4.89 -16.88
CA ALA A 52 -19.33 -5.48 -17.88
C ALA A 52 -19.51 -6.99 -17.70
N ALA A 53 -18.52 -7.64 -17.16
CA ALA A 53 -18.53 -9.04 -16.70
C ALA A 53 -17.38 -9.26 -15.73
N VAL A 54 -17.48 -10.32 -14.93
CA VAL A 54 -16.43 -10.81 -14.03
C VAL A 54 -16.01 -12.19 -14.50
N ALA A 55 -14.73 -12.38 -14.78
CA ALA A 55 -14.13 -13.62 -15.26
C ALA A 55 -13.13 -14.15 -14.25
N LEU A 56 -13.20 -15.45 -13.92
CA LEU A 56 -12.41 -16.12 -12.88
C LEU A 56 -11.46 -17.16 -13.48
N PRO A 57 -10.33 -16.78 -14.07
CA PRO A 57 -9.34 -17.73 -14.57
C PRO A 57 -8.63 -18.47 -13.45
N GLN A 58 -8.12 -19.67 -13.74
CA GLN A 58 -7.35 -20.52 -12.85
C GLN A 58 -5.90 -20.71 -13.30
N THR A 59 -5.63 -20.48 -14.58
CA THR A 59 -4.30 -20.70 -15.17
C THR A 59 -3.83 -19.48 -15.96
N THR A 60 -2.53 -19.41 -16.21
CA THR A 60 -1.92 -18.37 -17.05
C THR A 60 -2.47 -18.43 -18.47
N GLU A 61 -2.70 -19.63 -19.00
CA GLU A 61 -3.24 -19.85 -20.34
C GLU A 61 -4.68 -19.33 -20.47
N GLU A 62 -5.52 -19.52 -19.45
CA GLU A 62 -6.86 -18.94 -19.41
C GLU A 62 -6.79 -17.41 -19.40
N VAL A 63 -5.88 -16.81 -18.63
CA VAL A 63 -5.65 -15.36 -18.63
C VAL A 63 -5.23 -14.87 -20.00
N GLN A 64 -4.30 -15.55 -20.68
CA GLN A 64 -3.87 -15.19 -22.03
C GLN A 64 -5.04 -15.22 -23.02
N GLN A 65 -5.89 -16.25 -22.95
CA GLN A 65 -7.04 -16.37 -23.83
C GLN A 65 -8.06 -15.25 -23.57
N LEU A 66 -8.36 -14.92 -22.31
CA LEU A 66 -9.23 -13.80 -21.96
C LEU A 66 -8.72 -12.48 -22.52
N VAL A 67 -7.43 -12.19 -22.34
CA VAL A 67 -6.80 -10.98 -22.85
C VAL A 67 -6.87 -10.92 -24.38
N LYS A 68 -6.63 -12.02 -25.09
CA LYS A 68 -6.75 -12.11 -26.55
C LYS A 68 -8.20 -11.89 -27.02
N ILE A 69 -9.19 -12.44 -26.31
CA ILE A 69 -10.61 -12.20 -26.61
C ILE A 69 -10.95 -10.72 -26.41
N CYS A 70 -10.49 -10.11 -25.31
CA CYS A 70 -10.68 -8.68 -25.07
C CYS A 70 -10.11 -7.82 -26.20
N ASN A 71 -8.87 -8.10 -26.64
CA ASN A 71 -8.24 -7.41 -27.77
C ASN A 71 -9.03 -7.58 -29.08
N LYS A 72 -9.42 -8.83 -29.40
CA LYS A 72 -10.20 -9.15 -30.60
C LYS A 72 -11.50 -8.35 -30.70
N HIS A 73 -12.18 -8.17 -29.57
CA HIS A 73 -13.47 -7.46 -29.50
C HIS A 73 -13.36 -6.00 -29.05
N LYS A 74 -12.15 -5.46 -28.90
CA LYS A 74 -11.88 -4.09 -28.44
C LYS A 74 -12.56 -3.77 -27.11
N ILE A 75 -12.47 -4.71 -26.17
CA ILE A 75 -12.99 -4.61 -24.82
C ILE A 75 -11.80 -4.37 -23.88
N LYS A 76 -11.92 -3.38 -23.01
CA LYS A 76 -10.92 -3.20 -21.93
C LYS A 76 -11.09 -4.24 -20.84
N TYR A 77 -9.99 -4.60 -20.20
CA TYR A 77 -10.01 -5.50 -19.04
C TYR A 77 -9.19 -4.92 -17.89
N LYS A 78 -9.51 -5.33 -16.68
CA LYS A 78 -8.81 -4.97 -15.45
C LYS A 78 -8.48 -6.22 -14.65
N ALA A 79 -7.19 -6.40 -14.31
CA ALA A 79 -6.77 -7.44 -13.39
C ALA A 79 -7.18 -7.09 -11.95
N HIS A 80 -7.68 -8.08 -11.21
CA HIS A 80 -8.10 -7.96 -9.83
C HIS A 80 -7.57 -9.14 -9.01
N SER A 81 -6.89 -8.85 -7.92
CA SER A 81 -6.48 -9.87 -6.95
C SER A 81 -7.33 -9.78 -5.68
N THR A 82 -6.79 -9.36 -4.55
CA THR A 82 -7.53 -9.30 -3.28
C THR A 82 -8.40 -8.04 -3.10
N GLY A 83 -8.38 -7.11 -4.07
CA GLY A 83 -9.33 -6.00 -4.10
C GLY A 83 -9.09 -4.91 -3.07
N TRP A 84 -7.85 -4.61 -2.77
CA TRP A 84 -7.53 -3.47 -1.92
C TRP A 84 -7.71 -2.17 -2.68
N ALA A 85 -8.53 -1.26 -2.11
CA ALA A 85 -8.84 0.07 -2.63
C ALA A 85 -9.43 0.08 -4.06
N CYS A 86 -9.62 1.28 -4.63
CA CYS A 86 -10.23 1.46 -5.96
C CYS A 86 -9.34 0.98 -7.12
N TRP A 87 -8.05 0.81 -6.91
CA TRP A 87 -7.10 0.46 -7.97
C TRP A 87 -7.37 -0.91 -8.63
N GLY A 88 -8.03 -1.82 -7.92
CA GLY A 88 -8.41 -3.12 -8.47
C GLY A 88 -9.70 -3.12 -9.27
N GLY A 89 -10.43 -2.01 -9.34
CA GLY A 89 -11.71 -1.91 -10.03
C GLY A 89 -11.64 -1.23 -11.39
N PRO A 90 -12.72 -1.31 -12.20
CA PRO A 90 -12.82 -0.65 -13.49
C PRO A 90 -12.76 0.88 -13.38
N GLY A 91 -12.11 1.55 -14.33
CA GLY A 91 -12.10 3.00 -14.43
C GLY A 91 -13.15 3.58 -15.36
N GLU A 92 -13.77 2.73 -16.19
CA GLU A 92 -14.84 3.12 -17.10
C GLU A 92 -15.87 1.99 -17.28
N GLU A 93 -17.01 2.32 -17.87
CA GLU A 93 -18.02 1.31 -18.20
C GLU A 93 -17.55 0.40 -19.34
N GLY A 94 -17.94 -0.87 -19.30
CA GLY A 94 -17.64 -1.85 -20.35
C GLY A 94 -16.35 -2.63 -20.15
N VAL A 95 -15.65 -2.43 -19.05
CA VAL A 95 -14.43 -3.17 -18.68
C VAL A 95 -14.79 -4.56 -18.16
N VAL A 96 -14.08 -5.59 -18.60
CA VAL A 96 -14.14 -6.93 -18.03
C VAL A 96 -13.19 -7.03 -16.85
N GLN A 97 -13.72 -7.41 -15.69
CA GLN A 97 -12.93 -7.67 -14.48
C GLN A 97 -12.37 -9.09 -14.53
N ILE A 98 -11.06 -9.23 -14.59
CA ILE A 98 -10.37 -10.53 -14.51
C ILE A 98 -9.97 -10.73 -13.04
N ASP A 99 -10.78 -11.49 -12.30
CA ASP A 99 -10.53 -11.78 -10.89
C ASP A 99 -9.71 -13.05 -10.73
N LEU A 100 -8.54 -12.91 -10.19
CA LEU A 100 -7.51 -13.95 -10.09
C LEU A 100 -7.65 -14.84 -8.83
N ARG A 101 -8.81 -14.82 -8.13
CA ARG A 101 -9.02 -15.55 -6.86
C ARG A 101 -8.80 -17.05 -6.92
N ARG A 102 -8.90 -17.67 -8.11
CA ARG A 102 -8.63 -19.07 -8.31
C ARG A 102 -7.13 -19.39 -8.47
N MET A 103 -6.30 -18.35 -8.66
CA MET A 103 -4.85 -18.44 -8.73
C MET A 103 -4.25 -18.09 -7.35
N ASN A 104 -4.31 -19.02 -6.40
CA ASN A 104 -4.03 -18.78 -4.99
C ASN A 104 -3.00 -19.75 -4.37
N ARG A 105 -2.15 -20.35 -5.18
CA ARG A 105 -1.16 -21.32 -4.73
C ARG A 105 0.16 -20.65 -4.35
N ILE A 106 0.72 -21.08 -3.22
CA ILE A 106 2.15 -20.96 -2.95
C ILE A 106 2.80 -22.17 -3.63
N ILE A 107 3.49 -21.92 -4.75
CA ILE A 107 4.00 -22.97 -5.63
C ILE A 107 5.28 -23.58 -5.04
N GLU A 108 6.14 -22.72 -4.49
CA GLU A 108 7.44 -23.10 -3.93
C GLU A 108 7.82 -22.18 -2.77
N ILE A 109 8.47 -22.73 -1.75
CA ILE A 109 9.27 -22.00 -0.76
C ILE A 109 10.67 -22.58 -0.82
N ASN A 110 11.63 -21.77 -1.24
CA ASN A 110 13.04 -22.15 -1.29
C ASN A 110 13.78 -21.58 -0.06
N GLU A 111 14.01 -22.45 0.90
CA GLU A 111 14.68 -22.07 2.15
C GLU A 111 16.14 -21.65 1.94
N LYS A 112 16.83 -22.30 1.03
CA LYS A 112 18.24 -22.06 0.76
C LYS A 112 18.49 -20.71 0.13
N ASP A 113 17.68 -20.36 -0.88
CA ASP A 113 17.82 -19.14 -1.65
C ASP A 113 16.86 -18.04 -1.15
N MET A 114 16.09 -18.34 -0.09
CA MET A 114 15.18 -17.43 0.62
C MET A 114 14.20 -16.69 -0.31
N TYR A 115 13.44 -17.45 -1.11
CA TYR A 115 12.34 -16.92 -1.90
C TYR A 115 11.10 -17.81 -1.86
N ALA A 116 9.97 -17.26 -2.22
CA ALA A 116 8.75 -18.00 -2.49
C ALA A 116 8.22 -17.68 -3.88
N LEU A 117 7.73 -18.69 -4.60
CA LEU A 117 7.00 -18.54 -5.86
C LEU A 117 5.51 -18.57 -5.58
N VAL A 118 4.80 -17.47 -5.91
CA VAL A 118 3.40 -17.27 -5.56
C VAL A 118 2.55 -16.87 -6.75
N GLU A 119 1.28 -17.25 -6.70
CA GLU A 119 0.22 -16.79 -7.59
C GLU A 119 -0.45 -15.50 -7.08
N PRO A 120 -1.21 -14.78 -7.92
CA PRO A 120 -1.73 -13.44 -7.63
C PRO A 120 -2.63 -13.32 -6.40
N TYR A 121 -3.36 -14.36 -6.03
CA TYR A 121 -4.31 -14.29 -4.91
C TYR A 121 -3.73 -14.80 -3.58
N VAL A 122 -2.45 -15.13 -3.53
CA VAL A 122 -1.77 -15.48 -2.28
C VAL A 122 -1.69 -14.22 -1.41
N CYS A 123 -2.40 -14.23 -0.26
CA CYS A 123 -2.35 -13.14 0.70
C CYS A 123 -1.01 -13.10 1.44
N CYS A 124 -0.55 -11.91 1.82
CA CYS A 124 0.68 -11.72 2.62
C CYS A 124 0.65 -12.57 3.89
N SER A 125 -0.48 -12.60 4.60
CA SER A 125 -0.63 -13.42 5.82
C SER A 125 -0.55 -14.93 5.57
N GLN A 126 -1.03 -15.38 4.42
CA GLN A 126 -0.94 -16.79 4.02
C GLN A 126 0.51 -17.17 3.75
N LEU A 127 1.21 -16.34 2.98
CA LEU A 127 2.63 -16.56 2.72
C LEU A 127 3.46 -16.48 4.01
N GLN A 128 3.19 -15.51 4.89
CA GLN A 128 3.89 -15.40 6.17
C GLN A 128 3.72 -16.66 7.02
N ALA A 129 2.48 -17.18 7.12
CA ALA A 129 2.22 -18.38 7.91
C ALA A 129 2.95 -19.62 7.38
N GLU A 130 3.07 -19.75 6.04
CA GLU A 130 3.86 -20.85 5.45
C GLU A 130 5.37 -20.61 5.60
N ALA A 131 5.87 -19.40 5.34
CA ALA A 131 7.29 -19.06 5.48
C ALA A 131 7.80 -19.26 6.93
N MET A 132 6.98 -18.97 7.93
CA MET A 132 7.33 -19.17 9.34
C MET A 132 7.64 -20.62 9.68
N LYS A 133 7.04 -21.60 9.00
CA LYS A 133 7.34 -23.03 9.19
C LYS A 133 8.79 -23.37 8.84
N HIS A 134 9.40 -22.52 8.04
CA HIS A 134 10.79 -22.59 7.55
C HIS A 134 11.72 -21.57 8.25
N GLY A 135 11.26 -20.90 9.30
CA GLY A 135 12.04 -19.86 10.00
C GLY A 135 12.22 -18.57 9.20
N LEU A 136 11.33 -18.33 8.23
CA LEU A 136 11.37 -17.19 7.33
C LEU A 136 10.13 -16.30 7.49
N ASN A 137 10.25 -15.05 7.05
CA ASN A 137 9.17 -14.07 6.96
C ASN A 137 9.14 -13.47 5.55
N CYS A 138 8.03 -12.83 5.19
CA CYS A 138 7.90 -12.06 3.96
C CYS A 138 7.66 -10.58 4.27
N HIS A 139 7.87 -9.72 3.29
CA HIS A 139 7.39 -8.34 3.34
C HIS A 139 5.85 -8.33 3.37
N ILE A 140 5.26 -7.56 4.29
CA ILE A 140 3.82 -7.34 4.34
C ILE A 140 3.57 -5.84 4.18
N ILE A 141 2.79 -5.48 3.16
CA ILE A 141 2.40 -4.09 2.92
C ILE A 141 1.57 -3.54 4.09
N GLY A 142 1.74 -2.26 4.41
CA GLY A 142 1.00 -1.59 5.49
C GLY A 142 -0.51 -1.61 5.32
N ALA A 143 -1.01 -1.73 4.08
CA ALA A 143 -2.42 -1.91 3.77
C ALA A 143 -3.05 -3.17 4.41
N GLY A 144 -2.22 -4.08 4.91
CA GLY A 144 -2.66 -5.17 5.76
C GLY A 144 -2.38 -6.58 5.21
N PRO A 145 -2.61 -7.58 6.06
CA PRO A 145 -2.20 -8.96 5.80
C PRO A 145 -3.04 -9.65 4.71
N ASN A 146 -4.21 -9.10 4.37
CA ASN A 146 -5.13 -9.67 3.39
C ASN A 146 -4.83 -9.24 1.95
N THR A 147 -3.82 -8.39 1.76
CA THR A 147 -3.41 -7.96 0.42
C THR A 147 -2.63 -9.06 -0.29
N SER A 148 -2.72 -9.06 -1.61
CA SER A 148 -1.93 -9.95 -2.46
C SER A 148 -0.44 -9.69 -2.30
N GLN A 149 0.34 -10.73 -2.04
CA GLN A 149 1.80 -10.62 -2.00
C GLN A 149 2.37 -10.19 -3.35
N LEU A 150 1.91 -10.81 -4.44
CA LEU A 150 2.35 -10.46 -5.79
C LEU A 150 1.99 -9.02 -6.14
N ALA A 151 0.74 -8.60 -5.92
CA ALA A 151 0.30 -7.25 -6.25
C ALA A 151 1.02 -6.19 -5.41
N SER A 152 1.34 -6.46 -4.14
CA SER A 152 2.09 -5.53 -3.30
C SER A 152 3.51 -5.26 -3.75
N VAL A 153 4.09 -6.13 -4.56
CA VAL A 153 5.46 -5.95 -5.10
C VAL A 153 5.51 -5.54 -6.57
N THR A 154 4.37 -5.59 -7.29
CA THR A 154 4.29 -5.28 -8.74
C THR A 154 3.31 -4.15 -9.07
N SER A 155 2.16 -4.11 -8.44
CA SER A 155 1.00 -3.32 -8.87
C SER A 155 0.48 -2.35 -7.83
N ALA A 156 1.05 -2.35 -6.63
CA ALA A 156 0.63 -1.52 -5.51
C ALA A 156 1.81 -0.83 -4.82
N TRP A 157 1.53 -0.09 -3.74
CA TRP A 157 2.49 0.80 -3.09
C TRP A 157 3.62 0.10 -2.34
N GLY A 158 3.39 -1.08 -1.79
CA GLY A 158 4.45 -1.93 -1.24
C GLY A 158 5.18 -1.42 0.01
N TYR A 159 4.59 -0.50 0.80
CA TYR A 159 5.15 -0.03 2.07
C TYR A 159 4.71 -0.92 3.22
N GLY A 160 5.61 -1.19 4.17
CA GLY A 160 5.32 -2.06 5.32
C GLY A 160 6.10 -1.71 6.57
N TRP A 161 5.61 -2.14 7.74
CA TRP A 161 6.20 -1.87 9.05
C TRP A 161 7.60 -2.44 9.22
N THR A 162 7.88 -3.56 8.54
CA THR A 162 9.19 -4.23 8.53
C THR A 162 10.13 -3.65 7.49
N GLY A 163 9.78 -2.53 6.88
CA GLY A 163 10.51 -1.98 5.73
C GLY A 163 12.00 -1.74 5.97
N ILE A 164 12.39 -1.34 7.19
CA ILE A 164 13.81 -1.18 7.55
C ILE A 164 14.62 -2.47 7.36
N TYR A 165 13.97 -3.63 7.50
CA TYR A 165 14.59 -4.95 7.35
C TYR A 165 14.30 -5.59 5.98
N THR A 166 13.06 -5.47 5.49
CA THR A 166 12.60 -6.13 4.26
C THR A 166 12.64 -5.22 3.03
N GLY A 167 12.97 -3.95 3.20
CA GLY A 167 12.98 -2.96 2.13
C GLY A 167 11.58 -2.58 1.64
N PHE A 168 11.54 -1.80 0.56
CA PHE A 168 10.32 -1.46 -0.16
C PHE A 168 9.79 -2.66 -0.95
N GLY A 169 8.47 -2.84 -1.01
CA GLY A 169 7.84 -3.96 -1.70
C GLY A 169 8.28 -4.12 -3.15
N GLY A 170 8.37 -3.03 -3.90
CA GLY A 170 8.84 -3.05 -5.29
C GLY A 170 10.29 -3.51 -5.48
N ARG A 171 11.07 -3.70 -4.43
CA ARG A 171 12.43 -4.29 -4.48
C ARG A 171 12.47 -5.77 -4.08
N ASN A 172 11.31 -6.32 -3.75
CA ASN A 172 11.16 -7.72 -3.36
C ASN A 172 10.90 -8.69 -4.52
N PRO A 173 10.35 -8.30 -5.71
CA PRO A 173 10.14 -9.27 -6.78
C PRO A 173 11.47 -9.73 -7.38
N LEU A 174 11.56 -11.01 -7.66
CA LEU A 174 12.63 -11.69 -8.38
C LEU A 174 12.15 -12.05 -9.80
N GLY A 175 12.04 -13.31 -10.15
CA GLY A 175 11.47 -13.73 -11.43
C GLY A 175 9.95 -13.49 -11.50
N ILE A 176 9.45 -13.14 -12.67
CA ILE A 176 8.04 -12.80 -12.87
C ILE A 176 7.52 -13.40 -14.16
N GLU A 177 6.32 -13.95 -14.12
CA GLU A 177 5.52 -14.35 -15.27
C GLU A 177 4.44 -13.28 -15.51
N TRP A 178 4.39 -12.77 -16.73
CA TRP A 178 3.59 -11.62 -17.09
C TRP A 178 2.85 -11.86 -18.40
N VAL A 179 1.52 -11.89 -18.36
CA VAL A 179 0.67 -11.84 -19.56
C VAL A 179 0.59 -10.37 -19.99
N LEU A 180 1.23 -10.06 -21.10
CA LEU A 180 1.27 -8.73 -21.70
C LEU A 180 -0.12 -8.27 -22.14
N PRO A 181 -0.33 -6.96 -22.36
CA PRO A 181 -1.63 -6.43 -22.81
C PRO A 181 -2.18 -7.00 -24.11
N ASP A 182 -1.36 -7.59 -24.96
CA ASP A 182 -1.77 -8.30 -26.19
C ASP A 182 -2.07 -9.80 -25.97
N GLY A 183 -1.81 -10.32 -24.76
CA GLY A 183 -1.99 -11.74 -24.39
C GLY A 183 -0.77 -12.62 -24.66
N GLU A 184 0.39 -12.06 -25.03
CA GLU A 184 1.64 -12.79 -25.06
C GLU A 184 2.19 -13.02 -23.66
N LEU A 185 3.02 -14.05 -23.50
CA LEU A 185 3.63 -14.40 -22.22
C LEU A 185 5.09 -13.93 -22.19
N LEU A 186 5.40 -13.09 -21.21
CA LEU A 186 6.77 -12.64 -20.93
C LEU A 186 7.24 -13.22 -19.59
N ASN A 187 8.34 -13.96 -19.60
CA ASN A 187 9.05 -14.38 -18.41
C ASN A 187 10.26 -13.45 -18.19
N ILE A 188 10.22 -12.72 -17.07
CA ILE A 188 11.29 -11.78 -16.72
C ILE A 188 12.38 -12.50 -15.94
N GLY A 189 13.63 -12.41 -16.41
CA GLY A 189 14.79 -12.95 -15.74
C GLY A 189 15.04 -14.43 -16.02
N THR A 190 15.51 -15.16 -15.03
CA THR A 190 15.92 -16.57 -15.14
C THR A 190 14.82 -17.56 -15.50
N PRO A 191 13.52 -17.33 -15.24
CA PRO A 191 12.47 -18.23 -15.72
C PRO A 191 12.51 -18.48 -17.24
N GLY A 192 12.85 -17.45 -18.02
CA GLY A 192 12.98 -17.57 -19.48
C GLY A 192 14.17 -18.42 -19.92
N SER A 193 15.19 -18.59 -19.10
CA SER A 193 16.34 -19.44 -19.38
C SER A 193 16.21 -20.88 -18.87
N GLY A 194 15.14 -21.17 -18.12
CA GLY A 194 14.97 -22.45 -17.44
C GLY A 194 15.84 -22.66 -16.19
N ALA A 195 16.60 -21.65 -15.76
CA ALA A 195 17.48 -21.73 -14.59
C ALA A 195 16.77 -21.50 -13.24
N GLY A 196 15.44 -21.35 -13.24
CA GLY A 196 14.62 -21.12 -12.03
C GLY A 196 14.15 -19.68 -11.90
N TRP A 197 13.70 -19.30 -10.71
CA TRP A 197 12.94 -18.07 -10.45
C TRP A 197 13.70 -16.99 -9.67
N PHE A 198 14.98 -17.17 -9.45
CA PHE A 198 15.72 -16.34 -8.51
C PHE A 198 16.07 -14.95 -9.03
N CYS A 199 16.54 -14.81 -10.27
CA CYS A 199 17.00 -13.53 -10.80
C CYS A 199 15.97 -12.92 -11.75
N GLY A 200 15.48 -11.74 -11.44
CA GLY A 200 14.57 -10.97 -12.30
C GLY A 200 15.27 -9.98 -13.23
N ASP A 201 16.58 -9.79 -13.07
CA ASP A 201 17.38 -8.93 -13.95
C ASP A 201 18.03 -9.81 -15.01
N GLY A 202 17.59 -9.64 -16.26
CA GLY A 202 18.14 -10.36 -17.40
C GLY A 202 19.29 -9.62 -18.04
N PRO A 203 19.82 -10.09 -19.18
CA PRO A 203 20.82 -9.34 -19.93
C PRO A 203 20.24 -8.03 -20.44
N GLY A 204 20.99 -6.93 -20.29
CA GLY A 204 20.55 -5.59 -20.65
C GLY A 204 19.68 -4.90 -19.58
N PRO A 205 18.95 -3.85 -19.93
CA PRO A 205 18.07 -3.13 -19.00
C PRO A 205 16.99 -4.03 -18.43
N SER A 206 16.79 -3.98 -17.10
CA SER A 206 15.76 -4.78 -16.44
C SER A 206 14.37 -4.28 -16.71
N LEU A 207 13.48 -5.12 -17.27
CA LEU A 207 12.06 -4.83 -17.46
C LEU A 207 11.29 -4.82 -16.13
N ARG A 208 11.89 -5.31 -15.06
CA ARG A 208 11.33 -5.26 -13.70
C ARG A 208 10.99 -3.83 -13.27
N GLY A 209 11.81 -2.84 -13.67
CA GLY A 209 11.58 -1.43 -13.39
C GLY A 209 10.34 -0.83 -14.04
N ILE A 210 9.83 -1.43 -15.14
CA ILE A 210 8.65 -0.92 -15.87
C ILE A 210 7.35 -1.19 -15.10
N MET A 211 7.25 -2.32 -14.43
CA MET A 211 6.01 -2.74 -13.75
C MET A 211 5.95 -2.29 -12.29
N ARG A 212 7.07 -1.95 -11.70
CA ARG A 212 7.20 -1.56 -10.30
C ARG A 212 7.68 -0.12 -10.18
N GLY A 213 7.70 0.40 -9.01
CA GLY A 213 8.13 1.75 -8.71
C GLY A 213 7.12 2.41 -7.78
N TRP A 214 7.07 3.70 -7.77
CA TRP A 214 6.08 4.44 -7.02
C TRP A 214 4.67 4.16 -7.61
N GLY A 215 3.80 3.55 -6.81
CA GLY A 215 2.45 3.16 -7.27
C GLY A 215 2.40 1.91 -8.13
N GLY A 216 3.52 1.39 -8.62
CA GLY A 216 3.57 0.20 -9.47
C GLY A 216 2.77 0.33 -10.76
N ALA A 217 2.41 -0.81 -11.34
CA ALA A 217 1.65 -0.85 -12.60
C ALA A 217 0.14 -0.63 -12.42
N THR A 218 -0.39 -0.70 -11.22
CA THR A 218 -1.83 -0.51 -10.87
C THR A 218 -2.83 -1.20 -11.82
N GLY A 219 -2.44 -2.35 -12.40
CA GLY A 219 -3.23 -3.10 -13.36
C GLY A 219 -3.32 -2.50 -14.76
N GLY A 220 -2.53 -1.47 -15.08
CA GLY A 220 -2.54 -0.79 -16.37
C GLY A 220 -1.59 -1.37 -17.44
N LEU A 221 -0.86 -2.45 -17.15
CA LEU A 221 0.14 -3.04 -18.05
C LEU A 221 -0.03 -4.57 -18.19
N GLY A 222 -1.26 -5.07 -18.33
CA GLY A 222 -1.52 -6.50 -18.43
C GLY A 222 -1.73 -7.19 -17.08
N VAL A 223 -1.41 -8.49 -17.00
CA VAL A 223 -1.71 -9.34 -15.84
C VAL A 223 -0.46 -10.11 -15.40
N PHE A 224 -0.04 -9.93 -14.17
CA PHE A 224 1.03 -10.72 -13.57
C PHE A 224 0.45 -12.00 -12.99
N THR A 225 0.95 -13.16 -13.41
CA THR A 225 0.37 -14.47 -13.09
C THR A 225 1.22 -15.29 -12.12
N LYS A 226 2.52 -15.03 -12.03
CA LYS A 226 3.41 -15.61 -11.01
C LYS A 226 4.50 -14.62 -10.65
N CYS A 227 4.95 -14.68 -9.41
CA CYS A 227 6.10 -13.89 -8.94
C CYS A 227 6.89 -14.67 -7.90
N ALA A 228 8.21 -14.72 -8.09
CA ALA A 228 9.11 -15.08 -7.02
C ALA A 228 9.38 -13.84 -6.16
N VAL A 229 9.12 -13.94 -4.86
CA VAL A 229 9.31 -12.86 -3.88
C VAL A 229 10.36 -13.24 -2.87
N LYS A 230 11.17 -12.26 -2.44
CA LYS A 230 12.16 -12.45 -1.39
C LYS A 230 11.51 -12.88 -0.08
N LEU A 231 12.19 -13.78 0.62
CA LEU A 231 11.94 -14.10 2.01
C LEU A 231 13.11 -13.63 2.87
N TYR A 232 12.87 -13.49 4.16
CA TYR A 232 13.79 -12.92 5.12
C TYR A 232 13.89 -13.80 6.35
N PRO A 233 15.05 -13.91 7.01
CA PRO A 233 15.16 -14.59 8.29
C PRO A 233 14.14 -14.06 9.31
N PHE A 234 13.51 -14.98 10.03
CA PHE A 234 12.62 -14.66 11.15
C PHE A 234 13.13 -15.43 12.39
N PRO A 235 14.15 -14.92 13.04
CA PRO A 235 14.95 -15.69 13.98
C PRO A 235 14.12 -16.13 15.20
N ASN A 236 14.27 -17.39 15.55
CA ASN A 236 13.73 -17.97 16.79
C ASN A 236 12.20 -17.88 16.96
N VAL A 237 11.45 -17.41 15.98
CA VAL A 237 9.99 -17.35 16.04
C VAL A 237 9.41 -18.75 15.95
N PRO A 238 8.42 -19.11 16.79
CA PRO A 238 7.73 -20.39 16.68
C PRO A 238 7.12 -20.60 15.28
N LYS A 239 7.15 -21.85 14.80
CA LYS A 239 6.55 -22.21 13.51
C LYS A 239 5.06 -21.89 13.42
N THR A 240 4.39 -21.84 14.55
CA THR A 240 2.98 -21.45 14.69
C THR A 240 2.82 -20.51 15.87
N LEU A 241 1.90 -19.57 15.76
CA LEU A 241 1.56 -18.62 16.81
C LEU A 241 0.10 -18.83 17.21
N PRO A 242 -0.19 -19.70 18.19
CA PRO A 242 -1.56 -20.00 18.59
C PRO A 242 -2.19 -18.81 19.33
N PHE A 243 -3.47 -18.57 19.05
CA PHE A 243 -4.31 -17.59 19.72
C PHE A 243 -5.60 -18.27 20.20
N LYS A 244 -6.12 -17.81 21.33
CA LYS A 244 -7.42 -18.17 21.84
C LYS A 244 -8.36 -16.97 21.78
N GLY A 245 -9.65 -17.21 21.49
CA GLY A 245 -10.66 -16.18 21.45
C GLY A 245 -11.02 -15.72 20.04
N VAL A 246 -11.77 -14.61 19.93
CA VAL A 246 -12.18 -13.97 18.69
C VAL A 246 -11.38 -12.70 18.45
N LEU A 247 -11.46 -12.13 17.24
CA LEU A 247 -10.59 -11.04 16.79
C LEU A 247 -10.48 -9.85 17.76
N SER A 248 -11.56 -9.49 18.46
CA SER A 248 -11.55 -8.40 19.45
C SER A 248 -10.86 -8.76 20.77
N ASP A 249 -10.81 -10.06 21.10
CA ASP A 249 -10.36 -10.57 22.39
C ASP A 249 -9.34 -11.70 22.24
N LEU A 250 -8.50 -11.60 21.19
CA LEU A 250 -7.44 -12.58 20.93
C LEU A 250 -6.40 -12.57 22.04
N VAL A 251 -6.23 -13.71 22.68
CA VAL A 251 -5.20 -13.95 23.68
C VAL A 251 -4.10 -14.80 23.07
N PRO A 252 -2.85 -14.31 23.01
CA PRO A 252 -1.72 -15.10 22.55
C PRO A 252 -1.46 -16.28 23.50
N GLU A 253 -1.30 -17.47 22.94
CA GLU A 253 -0.89 -18.69 23.67
C GLU A 253 0.59 -19.03 23.39
N PHE A 254 1.41 -18.03 23.10
CA PHE A 254 2.85 -18.14 22.88
C PHE A 254 3.60 -17.05 23.65
N LYS A 255 4.90 -17.25 23.80
CA LYS A 255 5.83 -16.24 24.32
C LYS A 255 6.81 -15.84 23.24
N LEU A 256 7.18 -14.56 23.25
CA LEU A 256 8.22 -14.09 22.34
C LEU A 256 9.56 -14.73 22.68
N PRO A 257 10.38 -15.02 21.66
CA PRO A 257 11.77 -15.37 21.88
C PRO A 257 12.50 -14.27 22.65
N LYS A 258 13.46 -14.65 23.48
CA LYS A 258 14.27 -13.68 24.26
C LYS A 258 15.08 -12.71 23.40
N THR A 259 15.29 -13.05 22.12
CA THR A 259 15.97 -12.21 21.13
C THR A 259 15.03 -11.26 20.40
N HIS A 260 13.78 -11.16 20.81
CA HIS A 260 12.80 -10.22 20.29
C HIS A 260 12.36 -9.25 21.35
N LYS A 261 12.38 -7.95 21.04
CA LYS A 261 11.80 -6.90 21.85
C LYS A 261 11.14 -5.84 20.99
N PHE A 262 10.15 -5.20 21.58
CA PHE A 262 9.42 -4.10 20.99
C PHE A 262 9.40 -2.92 21.96
N TYR A 263 9.70 -1.73 21.44
CA TYR A 263 9.83 -0.50 22.20
C TYR A 263 8.92 0.60 21.66
N TYR A 264 8.40 1.42 22.56
CA TYR A 264 7.88 2.74 22.27
C TYR A 264 8.97 3.76 22.58
N ILE A 265 9.35 4.60 21.61
CA ILE A 265 10.31 5.67 21.80
C ILE A 265 9.58 6.98 21.63
N PHE A 266 9.60 7.83 22.64
CA PHE A 266 8.96 9.13 22.65
C PHE A 266 10.03 10.20 22.58
N SER A 267 10.00 11.01 21.53
CA SER A 267 10.93 12.10 21.29
C SER A 267 10.30 13.44 21.69
N PRO A 268 11.09 14.41 22.18
CA PRO A 268 10.58 15.71 22.61
C PRO A 268 10.20 16.62 21.43
N SER A 269 10.70 16.34 20.24
CA SER A 269 10.50 17.16 19.05
C SER A 269 10.60 16.34 17.75
N TYR A 270 10.17 16.92 16.63
CA TYR A 270 10.41 16.34 15.32
C TYR A 270 11.89 16.21 14.98
N GLU A 271 12.73 17.12 15.46
CA GLU A 271 14.18 17.05 15.25
C GLU A 271 14.76 15.79 15.91
N ALA A 272 14.49 15.58 17.21
CA ALA A 272 14.93 14.39 17.92
C ALA A 272 14.37 13.10 17.29
N PHE A 273 13.09 13.11 16.89
CA PHE A 273 12.46 12.01 16.18
C PHE A 273 13.18 11.68 14.86
N THR A 274 13.55 12.69 14.08
CA THR A 274 14.26 12.55 12.82
C THR A 274 15.67 12.03 13.03
N ASN A 275 16.41 12.60 14.00
CA ASN A 275 17.76 12.19 14.33
C ASN A 275 17.84 10.73 14.77
N ILE A 276 16.87 10.28 15.59
CA ILE A 276 16.76 8.86 15.99
C ILE A 276 16.56 7.96 14.77
N ALA A 277 15.70 8.35 13.84
CA ALA A 277 15.44 7.56 12.64
C ALA A 277 16.71 7.40 11.78
N TYR A 278 17.44 8.49 11.54
CA TYR A 278 18.73 8.43 10.82
C TYR A 278 19.76 7.59 11.55
N ALA A 279 19.91 7.77 12.87
CA ALA A 279 20.88 6.99 13.65
C ALA A 279 20.56 5.48 13.66
N ILE A 280 19.27 5.12 13.66
CA ILE A 280 18.83 3.72 13.50
C ILE A 280 19.21 3.21 12.12
N GLY A 281 18.92 3.95 11.05
CA GLY A 281 19.28 3.58 9.69
C GLY A 281 20.77 3.43 9.48
N ASP A 282 21.56 4.38 9.93
CA ASP A 282 23.04 4.37 9.82
C ASP A 282 23.69 3.23 10.61
N SER A 283 23.04 2.80 11.70
CA SER A 283 23.51 1.68 12.52
C SER A 283 23.08 0.30 11.98
N GLU A 284 22.24 0.25 10.95
CA GLU A 284 21.70 -0.98 10.35
C GLU A 284 21.06 -1.91 11.39
N ILE A 285 20.31 -1.37 12.34
CA ILE A 285 19.64 -2.12 13.40
C ILE A 285 18.12 -2.08 13.25
N GLY A 286 17.47 -3.06 13.88
CA GLY A 286 16.01 -3.13 13.97
C GLY A 286 15.37 -4.00 12.90
N TYR A 287 14.18 -4.46 13.21
CA TYR A 287 13.32 -5.24 12.33
C TYR A 287 12.04 -4.48 11.94
N ILE A 288 11.59 -3.61 12.84
CA ILE A 288 10.51 -2.66 12.61
C ILE A 288 10.99 -1.26 13.01
N HIS A 289 10.77 -0.31 12.13
CA HIS A 289 10.84 1.12 12.41
C HIS A 289 9.62 1.80 11.80
N CYS A 290 8.80 2.42 12.64
CA CYS A 290 7.61 3.09 12.17
C CYS A 290 7.25 4.26 13.09
N LYS A 291 6.80 5.39 12.51
CA LYS A 291 6.11 6.42 13.29
C LYS A 291 4.82 5.83 13.84
N GLY A 292 4.64 5.94 15.14
CA GLY A 292 3.38 5.66 15.81
C GLY A 292 2.56 6.93 16.00
N SER A 293 1.27 6.74 16.20
CA SER A 293 0.35 7.81 16.59
C SER A 293 -0.41 7.38 17.83
N VAL A 294 -0.24 8.12 18.91
CA VAL A 294 -0.98 7.86 20.15
C VAL A 294 -2.47 8.12 19.94
N GLY A 295 -2.82 9.18 19.23
CA GLY A 295 -4.19 9.51 18.89
C GLY A 295 -4.86 8.43 18.06
N ALA A 296 -4.20 7.94 17.01
CA ALA A 296 -4.72 6.87 16.18
C ALA A 296 -4.84 5.55 16.96
N LEU A 297 -3.86 5.18 17.78
CA LEU A 297 -3.93 3.97 18.60
C LEU A 297 -5.13 3.99 19.54
N PHE A 298 -5.36 5.07 20.26
CA PHE A 298 -6.52 5.21 21.14
C PHE A 298 -7.84 5.27 20.37
N GLY A 299 -7.89 6.02 19.27
CA GLY A 299 -9.07 6.11 18.41
C GLY A 299 -9.48 4.76 17.83
N LEU A 300 -8.50 3.96 17.42
CA LEU A 300 -8.72 2.63 16.83
C LEU A 300 -9.07 1.57 17.87
N LEU A 301 -8.41 1.56 19.03
CA LEU A 301 -8.56 0.52 20.05
C LEU A 301 -9.69 0.83 21.04
N ALA A 302 -9.92 2.10 21.35
CA ALA A 302 -10.88 2.52 22.35
C ALA A 302 -11.58 3.84 21.96
N PRO A 303 -12.39 3.88 20.88
CA PRO A 303 -12.96 5.13 20.36
C PRO A 303 -13.81 5.92 21.36
N ARG A 304 -14.51 5.21 22.28
CA ARG A 304 -15.28 5.89 23.36
C ARG A 304 -14.36 6.52 24.41
N ALA A 305 -13.31 5.81 24.82
CA ALA A 305 -12.32 6.34 25.75
C ALA A 305 -11.56 7.51 25.13
N MET A 306 -11.21 7.42 23.85
CA MET A 306 -10.57 8.51 23.11
C MET A 306 -11.43 9.77 23.12
N ARG A 307 -12.72 9.67 22.85
CA ARG A 307 -13.61 10.82 22.88
C ARG A 307 -13.66 11.47 24.25
N ILE A 308 -13.76 10.66 25.33
CA ILE A 308 -13.72 11.18 26.72
C ILE A 308 -12.40 11.89 27.00
N LEU A 309 -11.27 11.32 26.52
CA LEU A 309 -9.95 11.90 26.70
C LEU A 309 -9.80 13.24 25.95
N LEU A 310 -10.29 13.30 24.71
CA LEU A 310 -10.24 14.53 23.89
C LEU A 310 -11.11 15.65 24.45
N ASP A 311 -12.25 15.29 25.03
CA ASP A 311 -13.21 16.24 25.63
C ASP A 311 -12.78 16.67 27.04
N THR A 312 -11.73 16.05 27.63
CA THR A 312 -11.25 16.39 28.97
C THR A 312 -10.18 17.49 28.91
N PRO A 313 -10.42 18.68 29.50
CA PRO A 313 -9.48 19.80 29.46
C PRO A 313 -8.08 19.40 29.99
N GLY A 314 -7.06 19.80 29.27
CA GLY A 314 -5.64 19.53 29.60
C GLY A 314 -5.13 18.14 29.22
N LEU A 315 -5.99 17.12 29.12
CA LEU A 315 -5.57 15.76 28.80
C LEU A 315 -5.17 15.63 27.32
N ARG A 316 -5.87 16.36 26.42
CA ARG A 316 -5.51 16.47 25.01
C ARG A 316 -4.05 16.92 24.81
N ASN A 317 -3.62 17.95 25.54
CA ASN A 317 -2.25 18.47 25.45
C ASN A 317 -1.21 17.48 25.95
N ILE A 318 -1.54 16.71 26.99
CA ILE A 318 -0.67 15.66 27.51
C ILE A 318 -0.52 14.55 26.45
N ILE A 319 -1.61 14.11 25.82
CA ILE A 319 -1.55 13.09 24.76
C ILE A 319 -0.78 13.62 23.56
N LYS A 320 -0.98 14.89 23.18
CA LYS A 320 -0.28 15.50 22.06
C LYS A 320 1.23 15.61 22.29
N SER A 321 1.69 15.70 23.55
CA SER A 321 3.13 15.67 23.86
C SER A 321 3.82 14.34 23.54
N PHE A 322 3.06 13.27 23.28
CA PHE A 322 3.58 11.97 22.86
C PHE A 322 3.46 11.72 21.34
N GLN A 323 3.16 12.75 20.54
CA GLN A 323 2.95 12.60 19.10
C GLN A 323 4.21 12.17 18.33
N TYR A 324 5.41 12.47 18.84
CA TYR A 324 6.67 12.08 18.18
C TYR A 324 7.10 10.70 18.65
N MET A 325 6.26 9.72 18.40
CA MET A 325 6.47 8.34 18.83
C MET A 325 7.03 7.48 17.71
N THR A 326 8.10 6.74 18.00
CA THR A 326 8.62 5.67 17.15
C THR A 326 8.26 4.31 17.74
N LEU A 327 7.71 3.44 16.90
CA LEU A 327 7.57 2.01 17.15
C LEU A 327 8.83 1.32 16.63
N PHE A 328 9.57 0.67 17.50
CA PHE A 328 10.83 0.02 17.16
C PHE A 328 10.88 -1.40 17.66
N ALA A 329 11.24 -2.36 16.80
CA ALA A 329 11.38 -3.74 17.20
C ALA A 329 12.74 -4.32 16.78
N ILE A 330 13.29 -5.14 17.64
CA ILE A 330 14.52 -5.93 17.43
C ILE A 330 14.14 -7.39 17.23
N ALA A 331 14.80 -8.06 16.29
CA ALA A 331 14.76 -9.50 16.09
C ALA A 331 16.19 -10.00 15.80
N GLY A 332 16.91 -10.37 16.86
CA GLY A 332 18.29 -10.84 16.74
C GLY A 332 18.41 -12.31 16.33
N GLN A 333 19.33 -12.63 15.42
CA GLN A 333 19.66 -13.99 15.01
C GLN A 333 20.37 -14.78 16.14
N SER A 334 20.98 -14.06 17.08
CA SER A 334 21.67 -14.60 18.24
C SER A 334 21.54 -13.67 19.44
N ASP A 335 21.82 -14.18 20.64
CA ASP A 335 21.85 -13.37 21.86
C ASP A 335 22.85 -12.20 21.72
N ARG A 336 24.02 -12.44 21.09
CA ARG A 336 25.05 -11.42 20.86
C ARG A 336 24.56 -10.29 19.95
N GLU A 337 23.88 -10.62 18.86
CA GLU A 337 23.32 -9.62 17.96
C GLU A 337 22.21 -8.82 18.64
N PHE A 338 21.32 -9.52 19.36
CA PHE A 338 20.28 -8.87 20.11
C PHE A 338 20.83 -7.87 21.14
N GLU A 339 21.81 -8.29 21.96
CA GLU A 339 22.46 -7.42 22.94
C GLU A 339 23.16 -6.22 22.30
N TYR A 340 23.76 -6.43 21.12
CA TYR A 340 24.36 -5.32 20.35
C TYR A 340 23.31 -4.31 19.93
N GLN A 341 22.25 -4.75 19.26
CA GLN A 341 21.18 -3.86 18.80
C GLN A 341 20.51 -3.14 19.98
N GLU A 342 20.30 -3.83 21.11
CA GLU A 342 19.70 -3.24 22.31
C GLU A 342 20.60 -2.14 22.91
N LYS A 343 21.91 -2.35 22.95
CA LYS A 343 22.88 -1.33 23.41
C LYS A 343 22.90 -0.12 22.49
N VAL A 344 22.88 -0.33 21.17
CA VAL A 344 22.90 0.74 20.18
C VAL A 344 21.65 1.59 20.28
N ILE A 345 20.46 0.99 20.32
CA ILE A 345 19.21 1.78 20.41
C ILE A 345 19.11 2.55 21.71
N LYS A 346 19.55 2.00 22.86
CA LYS A 346 19.58 2.70 24.15
C LYS A 346 20.44 3.96 24.06
N LYS A 347 21.62 3.85 23.45
CA LYS A 347 22.53 4.99 23.25
C LYS A 347 21.94 6.05 22.33
N ILE A 348 21.35 5.65 21.19
CA ILE A 348 20.68 6.57 20.25
C ILE A 348 19.59 7.35 20.96
N VAL A 349 18.77 6.70 21.76
CA VAL A 349 17.66 7.33 22.49
C VAL A 349 18.17 8.32 23.55
N GLU A 350 19.21 7.93 24.30
CA GLU A 350 19.85 8.79 25.29
C GLU A 350 20.46 10.05 24.66
N GLU A 351 21.19 9.91 23.54
CA GLU A 351 21.84 11.02 22.83
C GLU A 351 20.84 12.01 22.21
N ASN A 352 19.56 11.66 22.13
CA ASN A 352 18.48 12.51 21.60
C ASN A 352 17.44 12.91 22.66
N ASP A 353 17.79 12.89 23.95
CA ASP A 353 16.92 13.29 25.05
C ASP A 353 15.52 12.64 25.01
N SER A 354 15.45 11.43 24.51
CA SER A 354 14.22 10.71 24.28
C SER A 354 13.97 9.62 25.32
N ILE A 355 12.72 9.19 25.45
CA ILE A 355 12.31 8.16 26.42
C ILE A 355 11.97 6.88 25.68
N MET A 356 12.56 5.76 26.10
CA MET A 356 12.26 4.44 25.58
C MET A 356 11.55 3.58 26.62
N ILE A 357 10.39 3.04 26.23
CA ILE A 357 9.60 2.14 27.06
C ILE A 357 9.66 0.73 26.47
N ASP A 358 10.13 -0.22 27.27
CA ASP A 358 10.09 -1.64 26.92
C ASP A 358 8.66 -2.17 27.05
N ASN A 359 8.09 -2.63 25.94
CA ASN A 359 6.72 -3.14 25.88
C ASN A 359 6.55 -4.51 26.58
N SER A 360 7.61 -5.21 26.92
CA SER A 360 7.55 -6.54 27.55
C SER A 360 6.84 -6.55 28.90
N TYR A 361 6.70 -5.39 29.55
CA TYR A 361 5.94 -5.22 30.79
C TYR A 361 4.42 -5.14 30.61
N LEU A 362 3.94 -4.97 29.37
CA LEU A 362 2.51 -4.85 29.11
C LEU A 362 1.85 -6.23 28.93
N PRO A 363 0.67 -6.46 29.52
CA PRO A 363 -0.06 -7.73 29.36
C PRO A 363 -0.41 -8.07 27.89
N THR A 364 -0.38 -7.06 27.03
CA THR A 364 -0.71 -7.18 25.60
C THR A 364 0.52 -7.29 24.71
N HIS A 365 1.69 -7.46 25.26
CA HIS A 365 2.98 -7.45 24.57
C HIS A 365 3.02 -8.35 23.31
N GLU A 366 2.71 -9.63 23.48
CA GLU A 366 2.75 -10.58 22.36
C GLU A 366 1.70 -10.26 21.28
N ALA A 367 0.50 -9.81 21.69
CA ALA A 367 -0.55 -9.43 20.75
C ALA A 367 -0.16 -8.17 19.94
N GLN A 368 0.46 -7.20 20.58
CA GLN A 368 0.92 -5.97 19.91
C GLN A 368 2.09 -6.28 18.97
N TRP A 369 3.07 -7.05 19.41
CA TRP A 369 4.16 -7.52 18.58
C TRP A 369 3.63 -8.19 17.31
N TRP A 370 2.72 -9.16 17.49
CA TRP A 370 2.11 -9.87 16.36
C TRP A 370 1.32 -8.95 15.44
N GLY A 371 0.56 -8.03 16.01
CA GLY A 371 -0.19 -7.02 15.25
C GLY A 371 0.68 -6.19 14.33
N LEU A 372 1.87 -5.79 14.77
CA LEU A 372 2.85 -5.05 13.97
C LEU A 372 3.46 -5.91 12.87
N TYR A 373 3.96 -7.10 13.21
CA TYR A 373 4.59 -7.99 12.25
C TYR A 373 3.62 -8.52 11.19
N ARG A 374 2.33 -8.54 11.48
CA ARG A 374 1.26 -8.92 10.54
C ARG A 374 0.59 -7.73 9.86
N SER A 375 0.94 -6.50 10.22
CA SER A 375 0.29 -5.29 9.69
C SER A 375 -1.24 -5.30 9.84
N VAL A 376 -1.76 -5.71 11.00
CA VAL A 376 -3.22 -5.80 11.22
C VAL A 376 -3.86 -4.46 11.54
N TYR A 377 -3.10 -3.47 12.00
CA TYR A 377 -3.62 -2.18 12.45
C TYR A 377 -4.31 -1.35 11.37
N PRO A 378 -3.82 -1.30 10.11
CA PRO A 378 -4.48 -0.51 9.06
C PRO A 378 -5.93 -0.93 8.82
N ALA A 379 -6.24 -2.22 8.93
CA ALA A 379 -7.62 -2.70 8.81
C ALA A 379 -8.57 -2.10 9.86
N MET A 380 -8.03 -1.60 10.98
CA MET A 380 -8.81 -0.96 12.04
C MET A 380 -9.14 0.51 11.72
N ALA A 381 -8.44 1.16 10.78
CA ALA A 381 -8.70 2.54 10.36
C ALA A 381 -10.10 2.74 9.79
N PHE A 382 -10.71 1.69 9.28
CA PHE A 382 -12.10 1.73 8.80
C PHE A 382 -13.15 1.78 9.92
N ARG A 383 -12.81 1.40 11.14
CA ARG A 383 -13.79 1.29 12.24
C ARG A 383 -14.43 2.61 12.66
N PRO A 384 -13.70 3.74 12.80
CA PRO A 384 -14.28 4.98 13.27
C PRO A 384 -15.30 5.59 12.32
N GLY A 385 -14.99 5.65 11.01
CA GLY A 385 -15.79 6.35 10.03
C GLY A 385 -16.26 5.51 8.85
N GLY A 386 -15.81 4.29 8.74
CA GLY A 386 -16.09 3.40 7.61
C GLY A 386 -15.26 3.67 6.36
N ALA A 387 -14.50 4.77 6.33
CA ALA A 387 -13.61 5.12 5.22
C ALA A 387 -12.41 5.94 5.69
N PHE A 388 -11.37 5.95 4.89
CA PHE A 388 -10.22 6.83 5.06
C PHE A 388 -9.65 7.24 3.70
N ILE A 389 -8.87 8.31 3.71
CA ILE A 389 -8.04 8.71 2.59
C ILE A 389 -6.60 8.86 3.09
N THR A 390 -5.67 8.45 2.28
CA THR A 390 -4.26 8.73 2.46
C THR A 390 -3.89 9.89 1.55
N SER A 391 -3.18 10.83 2.11
CA SER A 391 -2.66 11.96 1.37
C SER A 391 -1.25 12.27 1.87
N MET A 392 -0.54 13.17 1.22
CA MET A 392 0.80 13.53 1.63
C MET A 392 1.63 12.32 2.07
N GLY A 393 1.88 11.42 1.17
CA GLY A 393 2.91 10.41 1.35
C GLY A 393 4.03 10.69 0.37
N SER A 394 5.25 10.72 0.82
CA SER A 394 6.42 10.75 -0.06
C SER A 394 7.32 9.56 0.21
N SER A 395 8.08 9.19 -0.81
CA SER A 395 9.17 8.24 -0.69
C SER A 395 10.45 8.93 -1.10
N GLU A 396 11.08 9.53 -0.12
CA GLU A 396 12.23 10.41 -0.28
C GLU A 396 13.23 10.22 0.87
N MET A 397 14.18 11.14 0.97
CA MET A 397 14.98 11.30 2.18
C MET A 397 14.04 11.43 3.39
N TYR A 398 14.35 10.76 4.47
CA TYR A 398 13.45 10.70 5.63
C TYR A 398 13.09 12.09 6.18
N GLU A 399 14.01 13.04 6.11
CA GLU A 399 13.76 14.45 6.49
C GLU A 399 12.64 15.10 5.65
N CYS A 400 12.59 14.83 4.34
CA CYS A 400 11.49 15.31 3.49
C CYS A 400 10.16 14.70 3.91
N CYS A 401 10.13 13.40 4.26
CA CYS A 401 8.94 12.74 4.78
C CYS A 401 8.46 13.37 6.09
N VAL A 402 9.38 13.72 6.99
CA VAL A 402 9.04 14.39 8.27
C VAL A 402 8.50 15.81 8.03
N LYS A 403 9.12 16.59 7.14
CA LYS A 403 8.60 17.91 6.76
C LYS A 403 7.18 17.82 6.20
N GLN A 404 6.95 16.83 5.34
CA GLN A 404 5.64 16.57 4.77
C GLN A 404 4.60 16.19 5.83
N ALA A 405 4.97 15.35 6.81
CA ALA A 405 4.09 15.00 7.92
C ALA A 405 3.66 16.25 8.72
N LYS A 406 4.60 17.15 9.03
CA LYS A 406 4.31 18.43 9.71
C LYS A 406 3.30 19.29 8.96
N ILE A 407 3.47 19.44 7.65
CA ILE A 407 2.56 20.20 6.80
C ILE A 407 1.20 19.52 6.74
N GLY A 408 1.18 18.20 6.55
CA GLY A 408 -0.05 17.40 6.50
C GLY A 408 -0.88 17.50 7.77
N GLU A 409 -0.24 17.47 8.94
CA GLU A 409 -0.90 17.66 10.24
C GLU A 409 -1.59 19.04 10.33
N LYS A 410 -0.91 20.10 9.90
CA LYS A 410 -1.48 21.47 9.89
C LYS A 410 -2.68 21.56 8.96
N ILE A 411 -2.55 21.07 7.72
CA ILE A 411 -3.66 21.07 6.74
C ILE A 411 -4.84 20.24 7.26
N LYS A 412 -4.56 19.06 7.79
CA LYS A 412 -5.59 18.14 8.31
C LYS A 412 -6.38 18.75 9.47
N GLN A 413 -5.74 19.50 10.36
CA GLN A 413 -6.39 20.14 11.50
C GLN A 413 -7.56 21.03 11.05
N LYS A 414 -7.41 21.80 9.95
CA LYS A 414 -8.48 22.62 9.37
C LYS A 414 -9.72 21.80 9.02
N TYR A 415 -9.52 20.57 8.50
CA TYR A 415 -10.61 19.68 8.11
C TYR A 415 -11.21 18.89 9.28
N ILE A 416 -10.47 18.73 10.37
CA ILE A 416 -10.98 18.26 11.65
C ILE A 416 -11.87 19.35 12.28
N ASP A 417 -11.40 20.59 12.31
CA ASP A 417 -12.11 21.72 12.91
C ASP A 417 -13.45 22.03 12.22
N ASN A 418 -13.54 21.81 10.92
CA ASN A 418 -14.80 21.97 10.17
C ASN A 418 -15.69 20.72 10.17
N GLY A 419 -15.29 19.65 10.87
CA GLY A 419 -16.08 18.41 11.03
C GLY A 419 -16.03 17.45 9.83
N THR A 420 -15.16 17.68 8.86
CA THR A 420 -14.99 16.75 7.70
C THR A 420 -14.31 15.45 8.12
N PHE A 421 -13.23 15.56 8.89
CA PHE A 421 -12.48 14.40 9.35
C PHE A 421 -12.74 14.12 10.83
N ILE A 422 -12.59 12.84 11.18
CA ILE A 422 -12.63 12.38 12.56
C ILE A 422 -11.42 12.95 13.30
N ASP A 423 -11.65 13.53 14.47
CA ASP A 423 -10.59 14.08 15.30
C ASP A 423 -9.69 12.97 15.86
N ASP A 424 -8.49 12.88 15.35
CA ASP A 424 -7.39 12.05 15.81
C ASP A 424 -6.19 12.90 16.28
N MET A 425 -6.45 14.16 16.60
CA MET A 425 -5.47 15.19 16.98
C MET A 425 -4.55 15.60 15.82
N ALA A 426 -4.95 15.33 14.60
CA ALA A 426 -4.15 15.48 13.38
C ALA A 426 -2.82 14.69 13.40
N ASP A 427 -2.78 13.55 14.11
CA ASP A 427 -1.55 12.78 14.33
C ASP A 427 -1.66 11.32 13.82
N CYS A 428 -2.48 11.03 12.83
CA CYS A 428 -2.55 9.70 12.22
C CYS A 428 -1.58 9.53 11.05
N THR A 429 -0.29 9.76 11.30
CA THR A 429 0.78 9.56 10.32
C THR A 429 1.47 8.23 10.59
N TRP A 430 1.69 7.44 9.55
CA TRP A 430 2.42 6.18 9.66
C TRP A 430 3.51 6.07 8.61
N GLY A 431 4.42 5.11 8.79
CA GLY A 431 5.55 4.86 7.92
C GLY A 431 6.87 4.94 8.67
N GLY A 432 7.97 4.78 7.97
CA GLY A 432 9.28 4.74 8.58
C GLY A 432 10.40 4.71 7.55
N ILE A 433 11.57 4.26 7.96
CA ILE A 433 12.68 3.97 7.06
C ILE A 433 12.45 2.60 6.43
N TYR A 434 12.59 2.53 5.12
CA TYR A 434 12.41 1.30 4.33
C TYR A 434 13.71 0.73 3.77
N GLU A 435 14.81 1.42 3.95
CA GLU A 435 16.16 0.94 3.62
C GLU A 435 17.14 1.64 4.53
N GLY A 436 17.69 0.89 5.49
CA GLY A 436 18.60 1.46 6.49
C GLY A 436 19.81 2.15 5.88
N THR A 437 20.46 1.51 4.92
CA THR A 437 21.71 2.00 4.32
C THR A 437 21.56 3.28 3.50
N SER A 438 20.39 3.65 3.07
CA SER A 438 20.14 4.86 2.28
C SER A 438 19.22 5.86 2.96
N ASN A 439 18.70 5.54 4.14
CA ASN A 439 17.76 6.37 4.88
C ASN A 439 16.55 6.84 4.04
N TRP A 440 16.20 6.02 3.05
CA TRP A 440 15.01 6.20 2.25
C TRP A 440 13.79 5.84 3.08
N GLY A 441 12.84 6.72 3.12
CA GLY A 441 11.69 6.55 3.99
C GLY A 441 10.37 6.89 3.35
N HIS A 442 9.33 6.71 4.13
CA HIS A 442 7.96 7.07 3.78
C HIS A 442 7.20 7.43 5.03
N LEU A 443 6.51 8.55 5.02
CA LEU A 443 5.48 8.91 5.99
C LEU A 443 4.22 9.32 5.23
N GLU A 444 3.09 8.84 5.70
CA GLU A 444 1.80 8.98 5.05
C GLU A 444 0.77 9.46 6.06
N GLU A 445 0.11 10.58 5.75
CA GLU A 445 -0.98 11.11 6.56
C GLU A 445 -2.28 10.39 6.22
N ILE A 446 -2.94 9.84 7.23
CA ILE A 446 -4.22 9.16 7.10
C ILE A 446 -5.32 10.04 7.69
N ALA A 447 -6.34 10.33 6.90
CA ALA A 447 -7.55 11.03 7.33
C ALA A 447 -8.75 10.09 7.30
N MET A 448 -9.41 9.91 8.44
CA MET A 448 -10.60 9.08 8.59
C MET A 448 -11.86 9.93 8.47
N PHE A 449 -12.89 9.44 7.77
CA PHE A 449 -14.13 10.18 7.55
C PHE A 449 -15.35 9.26 7.39
N ASP A 450 -16.53 9.84 7.55
CA ASP A 450 -17.81 9.15 7.37
C ASP A 450 -18.43 9.52 6.01
N ARG A 451 -18.44 8.61 5.06
CA ARG A 451 -18.99 8.81 3.71
C ARG A 451 -20.51 9.02 3.68
N ARG A 452 -21.22 8.76 4.78
CA ARG A 452 -22.65 9.04 4.89
C ARG A 452 -22.93 10.54 5.04
N VAL A 453 -21.90 11.33 5.34
CA VAL A 453 -21.99 12.80 5.41
C VAL A 453 -21.69 13.38 4.03
N PRO A 454 -22.67 13.90 3.27
CA PRO A 454 -22.48 14.31 1.88
C PRO A 454 -21.40 15.39 1.69
N GLN A 455 -21.28 16.31 2.64
CA GLN A 455 -20.28 17.39 2.59
C GLN A 455 -18.85 16.86 2.66
N THR A 456 -18.65 15.74 3.33
CA THR A 456 -17.32 15.12 3.48
C THR A 456 -16.73 14.72 2.13
N GLU A 457 -17.54 14.26 1.18
CA GLU A 457 -17.04 13.83 -0.14
C GLU A 457 -16.38 14.97 -0.92
N LYS A 458 -16.96 16.16 -0.91
CA LYS A 458 -16.35 17.34 -1.55
C LYS A 458 -15.10 17.79 -0.81
N THR A 459 -15.19 17.94 0.50
CA THR A 459 -14.11 18.51 1.34
C THR A 459 -12.88 17.61 1.37
N ARG A 460 -13.04 16.27 1.32
CA ARG A 460 -11.88 15.36 1.23
C ARG A 460 -11.12 15.48 -0.10
N ILE A 461 -11.82 15.83 -1.18
CA ILE A 461 -11.16 16.09 -2.48
C ILE A 461 -10.35 17.39 -2.39
N GLU A 462 -10.90 18.44 -1.80
CA GLU A 462 -10.17 19.69 -1.54
C GLU A 462 -8.89 19.41 -0.73
N TYR A 463 -9.01 18.64 0.36
CA TYR A 463 -7.87 18.22 1.16
C TYR A 463 -6.80 17.46 0.35
N LEU A 464 -7.20 16.53 -0.50
CA LEU A 464 -6.26 15.75 -1.31
C LEU A 464 -5.50 16.65 -2.29
N TYR A 465 -6.18 17.59 -2.96
CA TYR A 465 -5.53 18.51 -3.87
C TYR A 465 -4.62 19.50 -3.14
N ALA A 466 -5.03 20.03 -2.00
CA ALA A 466 -4.22 20.91 -1.17
C ALA A 466 -2.92 20.23 -0.72
N THR A 467 -3.02 19.01 -0.20
CA THR A 467 -1.86 18.24 0.27
C THR A 467 -0.93 17.81 -0.87
N THR A 468 -1.48 17.41 -2.01
CA THR A 468 -0.69 17.08 -3.20
C THR A 468 0.04 18.31 -3.74
N HIS A 469 -0.61 19.47 -3.77
CA HIS A 469 0.01 20.73 -4.17
C HIS A 469 1.16 21.12 -3.24
N ALA A 470 0.94 21.04 -1.93
CA ALA A 470 1.97 21.35 -0.93
C ALA A 470 3.21 20.44 -1.10
N THR A 471 3.02 19.16 -1.41
CA THR A 471 4.12 18.22 -1.66
C THR A 471 5.05 18.71 -2.78
N VAL A 472 4.48 19.21 -3.88
CA VAL A 472 5.27 19.70 -5.04
C VAL A 472 5.84 21.08 -4.79
N ARG A 473 5.03 22.00 -4.26
CA ARG A 473 5.44 23.38 -3.96
C ARG A 473 6.67 23.42 -3.04
N ASP A 474 6.70 22.56 -2.02
CA ASP A 474 7.74 22.55 -1.01
C ASP A 474 8.87 21.54 -1.34
N ALA A 475 8.87 20.99 -2.56
CA ALA A 475 9.87 20.05 -3.05
C ALA A 475 10.07 18.83 -2.14
N LEU A 476 8.96 18.25 -1.66
CA LEU A 476 8.96 17.13 -0.72
C LEU A 476 8.85 15.75 -1.41
N GLY A 477 9.07 15.70 -2.73
CA GLY A 477 9.05 14.48 -3.52
C GLY A 477 7.72 14.21 -4.24
N PHE A 478 7.44 12.94 -4.52
CA PHE A 478 6.22 12.53 -5.21
C PHE A 478 5.05 12.37 -4.25
N GLY A 479 3.90 12.97 -4.58
CA GLY A 479 2.66 12.70 -3.86
C GLY A 479 2.10 11.32 -4.21
N LEU A 480 1.44 10.67 -3.25
CA LEU A 480 0.82 9.36 -3.41
C LEU A 480 -0.14 9.30 -4.60
N SER A 481 -0.92 10.34 -4.81
CA SER A 481 -1.99 10.39 -5.80
C SER A 481 -1.57 10.94 -7.17
N SER A 482 -0.28 11.07 -7.44
CA SER A 482 0.23 11.74 -8.65
C SER A 482 -0.25 11.16 -9.98
N LEU A 483 -0.70 9.89 -10.00
CA LEU A 483 -1.23 9.22 -11.19
C LEU A 483 -2.76 9.10 -11.19
N GLU A 484 -3.40 9.21 -10.04
CA GLU A 484 -4.82 8.92 -9.89
C GLU A 484 -5.73 9.94 -10.57
N ASN A 485 -6.85 9.47 -11.10
CA ASN A 485 -7.93 10.29 -11.66
C ASN A 485 -7.44 11.45 -12.55
N GLN A 486 -6.48 11.16 -13.41
CA GLN A 486 -5.89 12.13 -14.34
C GLN A 486 -5.03 13.22 -13.66
N MET A 487 -4.68 13.10 -12.38
CA MET A 487 -3.77 14.05 -11.74
C MET A 487 -2.42 14.15 -12.44
N TYR A 488 -1.99 13.12 -13.17
CA TYR A 488 -0.79 13.18 -14.00
C TYR A 488 -0.81 14.33 -15.04
N LYS A 489 -1.99 14.79 -15.43
CA LYS A 489 -2.11 15.94 -16.36
C LYS A 489 -1.68 17.25 -15.68
N TRP A 490 -1.96 17.39 -14.41
CA TRP A 490 -1.57 18.52 -13.59
C TRP A 490 -0.17 18.34 -13.00
N MET A 491 0.07 17.19 -12.35
CA MET A 491 1.31 16.93 -11.63
C MET A 491 2.48 16.59 -12.55
N GLY A 492 2.24 15.91 -13.66
CA GLY A 492 3.30 15.46 -14.54
C GLY A 492 4.21 16.57 -15.07
N PRO A 493 3.69 17.72 -15.55
CA PRO A 493 4.51 18.86 -15.92
C PRO A 493 5.38 19.41 -14.77
N LEU A 494 4.85 19.40 -13.57
CA LEU A 494 5.57 19.86 -12.37
C LEU A 494 6.66 18.89 -11.90
N MET A 495 6.57 17.63 -12.31
CA MET A 495 7.47 16.53 -11.93
C MET A 495 8.36 16.09 -13.11
N GLY A 496 8.95 17.02 -13.84
CA GLY A 496 9.90 16.72 -14.92
C GLY A 496 9.29 16.00 -16.13
N ASN A 497 7.99 16.13 -16.35
CA ASN A 497 7.27 15.50 -17.46
C ASN A 497 7.31 13.95 -17.44
N TYR A 498 7.44 13.30 -16.27
CA TYR A 498 7.50 11.85 -16.17
C TYR A 498 6.29 11.15 -16.81
N HIS A 499 5.11 11.77 -16.79
CA HIS A 499 3.89 11.26 -17.40
C HIS A 499 4.04 10.97 -18.88
N LEU A 500 4.82 11.79 -19.62
CA LEU A 500 5.08 11.58 -21.05
C LEU A 500 5.93 10.31 -21.28
N TRP A 501 6.91 10.05 -20.41
CA TRP A 501 7.72 8.84 -20.51
C TRP A 501 6.95 7.59 -20.15
N MET A 502 6.16 7.61 -19.09
CA MET A 502 5.29 6.51 -18.71
C MET A 502 4.27 6.20 -19.80
N SER A 503 3.70 7.23 -20.42
CA SER A 503 2.74 7.09 -21.51
C SER A 503 3.37 6.45 -22.76
N LYS A 504 4.64 6.76 -23.07
CA LYS A 504 5.39 6.09 -24.13
C LYS A 504 5.63 4.62 -23.82
N ILE A 505 5.94 4.28 -22.57
CA ILE A 505 6.06 2.88 -22.12
C ILE A 505 4.71 2.17 -22.28
N LYS A 506 3.63 2.80 -21.81
CA LYS A 506 2.26 2.28 -21.99
C LYS A 506 1.94 2.04 -23.45
N GLN A 507 2.24 3.02 -24.33
CA GLN A 507 2.04 2.91 -25.78
C GLN A 507 2.82 1.73 -26.40
N ALA A 508 4.04 1.49 -25.92
CA ALA A 508 4.88 0.40 -26.43
C ALA A 508 4.36 -0.99 -26.04
N PHE A 509 3.84 -1.13 -24.81
CA PHE A 509 3.34 -2.42 -24.29
C PHE A 509 1.85 -2.64 -24.60
N ASP A 510 1.06 -1.59 -24.68
CA ASP A 510 -0.39 -1.65 -24.86
C ASP A 510 -0.86 -0.57 -25.85
N PRO A 511 -0.51 -0.69 -27.15
CA PRO A 511 -0.86 0.31 -28.15
C PRO A 511 -2.37 0.46 -28.36
N ASN A 512 -3.16 -0.55 -28.01
CA ASN A 512 -4.61 -0.56 -28.12
C ASN A 512 -5.33 -0.01 -26.87
N GLY A 513 -4.60 0.24 -25.77
CA GLY A 513 -5.19 0.66 -24.50
C GLY A 513 -6.14 -0.38 -23.91
N SER A 514 -5.91 -1.66 -24.17
CA SER A 514 -6.79 -2.76 -23.76
C SER A 514 -6.71 -3.10 -22.28
N SER A 515 -5.54 -2.92 -21.63
CA SER A 515 -5.43 -2.99 -20.19
C SER A 515 -5.92 -1.67 -19.58
N ASP A 516 -6.96 -1.70 -18.76
CA ASP A 516 -7.59 -0.51 -18.18
C ASP A 516 -6.57 0.33 -17.40
N TYR A 517 -6.42 1.57 -17.80
CA TYR A 517 -5.40 2.49 -17.26
C TYR A 517 -5.97 3.56 -16.30
N SER A 518 -7.15 3.38 -15.77
CA SER A 518 -7.84 4.37 -14.94
C SER A 518 -7.02 4.85 -13.73
N HIS A 519 -6.20 3.98 -13.16
CA HIS A 519 -5.27 4.26 -12.06
C HIS A 519 -3.80 4.16 -12.50
N TYR A 520 -3.56 4.33 -13.78
CA TYR A 520 -2.24 4.35 -14.40
C TYR A 520 -2.17 5.55 -15.36
N ILE A 521 -1.68 5.34 -16.56
CA ILE A 521 -1.55 6.39 -17.57
C ILE A 521 -2.00 5.87 -18.94
N PRO A 522 -2.67 6.68 -19.78
CA PRO A 522 -3.09 6.25 -21.11
C PRO A 522 -1.90 6.10 -22.06
N PRO A 523 -2.08 5.42 -23.20
CA PRO A 523 -1.13 5.45 -24.30
C PRO A 523 -0.79 6.88 -24.74
N TYR A 524 0.43 7.10 -25.28
CA TYR A 524 0.95 8.44 -25.54
C TYR A 524 0.07 9.29 -26.46
N ASP A 525 -0.44 8.70 -27.55
CA ASP A 525 -1.29 9.41 -28.50
C ASP A 525 -2.61 9.88 -27.88
N GLU A 526 -3.15 9.11 -26.97
CA GLU A 526 -4.36 9.46 -26.22
C GLU A 526 -4.06 10.52 -25.16
N LEU A 527 -2.95 10.37 -24.44
CA LEU A 527 -2.51 11.36 -23.45
C LEU A 527 -2.40 12.75 -24.08
N VAL A 528 -1.64 12.87 -25.18
CA VAL A 528 -1.38 14.16 -25.82
C VAL A 528 -2.67 14.85 -26.28
N LYS A 529 -3.64 14.07 -26.78
CA LYS A 529 -4.95 14.60 -27.18
C LYS A 529 -5.74 15.13 -25.98
N SER A 530 -5.63 14.50 -24.82
CA SER A 530 -6.44 14.79 -23.64
C SER A 530 -5.79 15.78 -22.67
N MET A 531 -4.53 16.19 -22.87
CA MET A 531 -3.82 17.09 -21.94
C MET A 531 -4.51 18.44 -21.74
N ASN A 532 -5.12 18.98 -22.81
CA ASN A 532 -5.76 20.32 -22.77
C ASN A 532 -7.17 20.29 -22.14
N ASP A 533 -7.73 19.11 -21.92
CA ASP A 533 -9.11 18.96 -21.41
C ASP A 533 -9.17 18.85 -19.88
N TYR A 534 -8.03 18.89 -19.21
CA TYR A 534 -8.00 18.77 -17.76
C TYR A 534 -8.41 20.08 -17.11
N VAL A 535 -9.44 19.99 -16.28
CA VAL A 535 -9.92 21.08 -15.43
C VAL A 535 -9.65 20.67 -13.98
N LEU A 536 -9.00 21.54 -13.24
CA LEU A 536 -8.76 21.31 -11.82
C LEU A 536 -10.12 21.24 -11.09
N PRO A 537 -10.43 20.17 -10.35
CA PRO A 537 -11.75 19.98 -9.74
C PRO A 537 -11.95 20.80 -8.45
N VAL A 538 -10.97 21.60 -8.05
CA VAL A 538 -10.99 22.48 -6.89
C VAL A 538 -10.67 23.91 -7.28
N ASN A 539 -11.15 24.88 -6.50
CA ASN A 539 -10.80 26.29 -6.68
C ASN A 539 -9.32 26.54 -6.37
N ALA A 540 -8.70 27.49 -7.04
CA ALA A 540 -7.32 27.89 -6.79
C ALA A 540 -7.08 28.28 -5.33
N ASP A 541 -8.03 28.95 -4.71
CA ASP A 541 -7.98 29.35 -3.31
C ASP A 541 -7.69 28.17 -2.34
N VAL A 542 -8.13 26.95 -2.69
CA VAL A 542 -7.84 25.73 -1.90
C VAL A 542 -6.36 25.39 -1.93
N LEU A 543 -5.68 25.73 -3.02
CA LEU A 543 -4.23 25.50 -3.18
C LEU A 543 -3.41 26.61 -2.54
N ASP A 544 -3.90 27.85 -2.58
CA ASP A 544 -3.25 29.04 -2.04
C ASP A 544 -3.33 29.08 -0.50
N ASP A 545 -4.41 28.54 0.08
CA ASP A 545 -4.58 28.39 1.53
C ASP A 545 -3.41 27.65 2.23
N VAL A 546 -2.54 27.03 1.46
CA VAL A 546 -1.38 26.30 1.95
C VAL A 546 -0.15 27.20 2.11
N GLU A 547 -0.17 28.44 1.61
CA GLU A 547 0.95 29.38 1.77
C GLU A 547 1.17 29.82 3.25
N ASP A 548 0.11 29.84 4.04
CA ASP A 548 0.16 30.18 5.48
C ASP A 548 0.89 29.13 6.35
N TYR A 549 1.36 28.04 5.77
CA TYR A 549 2.05 26.96 6.48
C TYR A 549 3.58 26.98 6.31
N LYS A 550 4.13 28.00 5.67
CA LYS A 550 5.58 28.24 5.65
C LYS A 550 5.99 28.79 7.02
N ASP A 551 6.74 28.02 7.77
CA ASP A 551 7.48 28.50 8.95
C ASP A 551 8.79 29.14 8.52
#